data_22eeae41e9b8fa3e44d561fa2ea3a455
#
_entry.id   22eeae41e9b8fa3e44d561fa2ea3a455
#
_cell.length_a   1.000
_cell.length_b   1.000
_cell.length_c   1.000
_cell.angle_alpha   90.00
_cell.angle_beta   90.00
_cell.angle_gamma   90.00
#
_symmetry.space_group_name_H-M   'P 1'
#
loop_
_entity.id
_entity.type
_entity.pdbx_description
1 polymer ?
#
loop_
_entity_poly.entity_id
_entity_poly.type
_entity_poly.pdbx_seq_one_letter_code
_entity_poly.pdbx_strand_id
1 'polypeptide(L)'
;MRQKAGKCADVHRAVSRVDNSRSERKQGAPGYMTVYLALVMGILLSLILAVLTAVRISTIRMYIECCADMALDSALAEYHREMLDQYDLFFIDTAYQTGDPSYHRTEEHIFRYMERNLRPQEEFPTAGAKDLLGLSTEDVELLQAGVATDDGGTVLQYHIVQYMKDISGLSLAETLLEQGNQLEDLQGRDLEAEWDAAEESLKEEIFRRKKLQDKDWDGEIPETPSDAVRATRSEGILGAAAQGMQLSSACLSGADRPSVRHLNSGTGLSDGKEAANSLVDQGLLYAYILRKCGSFGKEEENSALAYEVEYILQQQTQDRENLKKTLQEILLLREAVNAAFLFGSSLKAEAETAAGVIAILLGLPEIKDLAATVILFAWAYAESVKDVRILLRGDKIPLVKSEESWNTPFSQLLTYRSHLDSYRSSADGMSYQDYLGALLVCHGAKKAIAGLMDVMESDIRQTPGNSNFRLDGLIDGMQACIRVVSGYTGSYEITRRYEYE
;
A
#
# COMPACT_ATOMS: atom_id res chain seq x y z
N MET A 1 73.56 29.13 84.55
CA MET A 1 73.51 30.27 85.45
C MET A 1 72.33 30.14 86.32
N ARG A 2 72.58 29.76 87.52
CA ARG A 2 72.23 30.37 88.80
C ARG A 2 70.72 30.36 89.08
N GLN A 3 70.31 29.53 89.99
CA GLN A 3 70.34 29.68 91.48
C GLN A 3 69.05 30.39 91.92
N LYS A 4 68.38 30.13 92.90
CA LYS A 4 68.48 29.43 94.22
C LYS A 4 67.14 29.50 94.89
N ALA A 5 66.58 28.48 95.49
CA ALA A 5 66.82 28.10 96.88
C ALA A 5 65.99 28.90 97.89
N GLY A 6 65.39 28.18 98.74
CA GLY A 6 65.31 28.37 100.16
C GLY A 6 63.89 28.05 100.75
N LYS A 7 63.69 26.89 101.38
CA LYS A 7 63.81 26.64 102.84
C LYS A 7 62.88 27.48 103.70
N CYS A 8 62.18 27.08 104.59
CA CYS A 8 62.16 26.05 105.72
C CYS A 8 60.78 26.17 106.45
N ALA A 9 60.40 25.05 106.87
CA ALA A 9 60.12 24.60 108.25
C ALA A 9 59.26 25.54 109.13
N ASP A 10 58.40 25.12 109.92
CA ASP A 10 58.13 23.99 110.80
C ASP A 10 56.82 24.14 111.59
N VAL A 11 56.31 23.08 112.04
CA VAL A 11 55.83 22.72 113.36
C VAL A 11 54.36 22.96 113.80
N HIS A 12 53.74 21.84 114.01
CA HIS A 12 52.80 21.48 115.07
C HIS A 12 51.42 22.10 115.24
N ARG A 13 50.47 21.34 115.14
CA ARG A 13 49.63 20.70 116.19
C ARG A 13 48.22 20.41 115.76
N ALA A 14 47.94 19.19 115.86
CA ALA A 14 46.66 18.51 116.09
C ALA A 14 45.53 19.36 116.63
N VAL A 15 44.35 19.08 116.08
CA VAL A 15 43.17 18.62 116.77
C VAL A 15 42.11 18.21 115.78
N SER A 16 41.62 17.03 116.05
CA SER A 16 40.42 16.40 115.50
C SER A 16 39.20 17.26 115.23
N ARG A 17 38.53 17.07 114.08
CA ARG A 17 37.06 16.91 114.05
C ARG A 17 36.72 16.35 112.61
N VAL A 18 36.28 15.15 112.57
CA VAL A 18 34.98 14.67 112.09
C VAL A 18 34.29 15.69 111.28
N ASP A 19 34.14 15.52 110.03
CA ASP A 19 32.90 15.04 109.44
C ASP A 19 32.72 15.25 107.97
N ASN A 20 31.99 14.38 107.39
CA ASN A 20 31.22 14.50 106.12
C ASN A 20 31.94 14.80 104.87
N SER A 21 32.63 13.80 104.40
CA SER A 21 32.73 13.59 102.96
C SER A 21 31.33 13.25 102.40
N ARG A 22 30.59 14.23 101.94
CA ARG A 22 29.55 14.04 100.94
C ARG A 22 30.24 13.52 99.70
N SER A 23 30.20 12.23 99.52
CA SER A 23 30.42 11.64 98.24
C SER A 23 29.37 12.25 97.24
N GLU A 24 29.80 13.20 96.51
CA GLU A 24 29.06 13.48 95.24
C GLU A 24 29.09 12.22 94.45
N ARG A 25 28.04 11.42 94.62
CA ARG A 25 27.66 10.46 93.60
C ARG A 25 27.50 11.27 92.31
N LYS A 26 28.51 11.16 91.46
CA LYS A 26 28.27 11.38 90.02
C LYS A 26 27.18 10.40 89.68
N GLN A 27 25.92 10.90 89.66
CA GLN A 27 24.84 10.22 89.00
C GLN A 27 25.26 10.19 87.52
N GLY A 28 25.92 9.11 87.17
CA GLY A 28 26.06 8.77 85.79
C GLY A 28 24.65 8.77 85.23
N ALA A 29 24.45 9.50 84.17
CA ALA A 29 23.25 9.55 83.45
C ALA A 29 23.15 8.42 82.38
N PRO A 30 22.89 7.16 82.88
CA PRO A 30 22.76 6.04 81.93
C PRO A 30 21.53 6.18 81.03
N GLY A 31 20.53 7.02 81.40
CA GLY A 31 19.33 7.26 80.63
C GLY A 31 19.54 8.10 79.33
N TYR A 32 20.47 9.05 79.37
CA TYR A 32 20.69 9.88 78.18
C TYR A 32 21.38 9.10 77.04
N MET A 33 22.30 8.20 77.34
CA MET A 33 22.95 7.37 76.36
C MET A 33 22.00 6.36 75.73
N THR A 34 21.11 5.76 76.49
CA THR A 34 20.09 4.82 75.98
C THR A 34 19.05 5.53 75.10
N VAL A 35 18.58 6.72 75.54
CA VAL A 35 17.66 7.56 74.74
C VAL A 35 18.34 8.05 73.45
N TYR A 36 19.58 8.52 73.54
CA TYR A 36 20.38 8.91 72.37
C TYR A 36 20.58 7.74 71.40
N LEU A 37 20.96 6.58 71.89
CA LEU A 37 21.14 5.37 71.09
C LEU A 37 19.83 4.92 70.44
N ALA A 38 18.70 4.97 71.18
CA ALA A 38 17.39 4.63 70.67
C ALA A 38 16.94 5.62 69.56
N LEU A 39 17.20 6.93 69.75
CA LEU A 39 16.94 7.94 68.71
C LEU A 39 17.79 7.72 67.45
N VAL A 40 19.08 7.49 67.59
CA VAL A 40 19.99 7.21 66.48
C VAL A 40 19.58 5.93 65.75
N MET A 41 19.27 4.83 66.49
CA MET A 41 18.74 3.61 65.91
C MET A 41 17.41 3.81 65.21
N GLY A 42 16.50 4.65 65.73
CA GLY A 42 15.23 5.01 65.10
C GLY A 42 15.45 5.77 63.77
N ILE A 43 16.37 6.74 63.76
CA ILE A 43 16.73 7.48 62.54
C ILE A 43 17.37 6.55 61.49
N LEU A 44 18.34 5.69 61.92
CA LEU A 44 18.97 4.73 61.04
C LEU A 44 17.94 3.73 60.43
N LEU A 45 17.05 3.21 61.27
CA LEU A 45 15.98 2.31 60.82
C LEU A 45 15.06 2.97 59.84
N SER A 46 14.64 4.23 60.13
CA SER A 46 13.79 5.02 59.23
C SER A 46 14.48 5.31 57.93
N LEU A 47 15.79 5.59 57.93
CA LEU A 47 16.60 5.79 56.73
C LEU A 47 16.67 4.51 55.89
N ILE A 48 16.94 3.38 56.55
CA ILE A 48 16.98 2.06 55.87
C ILE A 48 15.62 1.75 55.23
N LEU A 49 14.53 1.94 55.97
CA LEU A 49 13.17 1.74 55.45
C LEU A 49 12.84 2.68 54.28
N ALA A 50 13.26 3.95 54.35
CA ALA A 50 13.08 4.90 53.27
C ALA A 50 13.84 4.46 52.01
N VAL A 51 15.11 4.02 52.14
CA VAL A 51 15.90 3.52 51.03
C VAL A 51 15.27 2.25 50.43
N LEU A 52 14.87 1.29 51.28
CA LEU A 52 14.21 0.07 50.83
C LEU A 52 12.91 0.36 50.09
N THR A 53 12.10 1.34 50.56
CA THR A 53 10.87 1.77 49.89
C THR A 53 11.18 2.40 48.55
N ALA A 54 12.19 3.28 48.48
CA ALA A 54 12.58 3.93 47.22
C ALA A 54 13.09 2.91 46.19
N VAL A 55 13.94 1.95 46.61
CA VAL A 55 14.40 0.85 45.75
C VAL A 55 13.22 0.01 45.25
N ARG A 56 12.29 -0.32 46.17
CA ARG A 56 11.09 -1.10 45.79
C ARG A 56 10.23 -0.37 44.74
N ILE A 57 9.95 0.93 44.93
CA ILE A 57 9.17 1.73 43.96
C ILE A 57 9.88 1.75 42.61
N SER A 58 11.22 2.00 42.62
CA SER A 58 12.00 2.01 41.37
C SER A 58 11.98 0.66 40.65
N THR A 59 12.13 -0.44 41.43
CA THR A 59 12.07 -1.80 40.86
C THR A 59 10.70 -2.13 40.29
N ILE A 60 9.63 -1.79 41.00
CA ILE A 60 8.25 -2.00 40.53
C ILE A 60 8.04 -1.26 39.21
N ARG A 61 8.42 0.03 39.15
CA ARG A 61 8.26 0.84 37.94
C ARG A 61 9.00 0.22 36.76
N MET A 62 10.27 -0.10 36.91
CA MET A 62 11.07 -0.74 35.85
C MET A 62 10.46 -2.08 35.42
N TYR A 63 9.99 -2.88 36.36
CA TYR A 63 9.40 -4.19 36.05
C TYR A 63 8.10 -4.06 35.27
N ILE A 64 7.22 -3.11 35.64
CA ILE A 64 5.97 -2.83 34.91
C ILE A 64 6.29 -2.33 33.50
N GLU A 65 7.28 -1.44 33.35
CA GLU A 65 7.71 -0.93 32.04
C GLU A 65 8.18 -2.10 31.13
N CYS A 66 9.04 -3.00 31.65
CA CYS A 66 9.46 -4.18 30.89
C CYS A 66 8.29 -5.12 30.54
N CYS A 67 7.36 -5.33 31.46
CA CYS A 67 6.18 -6.17 31.18
C CYS A 67 5.25 -5.53 30.13
N ALA A 68 5.10 -4.19 30.16
CA ALA A 68 4.33 -3.47 29.17
C ALA A 68 4.96 -3.59 27.77
N ASP A 69 6.27 -3.39 27.68
CA ASP A 69 7.01 -3.54 26.43
C ASP A 69 6.85 -4.97 25.87
N MET A 70 7.06 -6.00 26.69
CA MET A 70 6.86 -7.40 26.29
C MET A 70 5.41 -7.73 25.89
N ALA A 71 4.42 -7.11 26.54
CA ALA A 71 3.02 -7.35 26.23
C ALA A 71 2.63 -6.72 24.87
N LEU A 72 3.13 -5.53 24.60
CA LEU A 72 2.89 -4.83 23.32
C LEU A 72 3.64 -5.51 22.17
N ASP A 73 4.89 -5.94 22.38
CA ASP A 73 5.63 -6.75 21.39
C ASP A 73 4.89 -8.05 21.07
N SER A 74 4.32 -8.69 22.12
CA SER A 74 3.54 -9.92 21.93
C SER A 74 2.25 -9.67 21.14
N ALA A 75 1.60 -8.53 21.35
CA ALA A 75 0.42 -8.14 20.59
C ALA A 75 0.76 -7.84 19.13
N LEU A 76 1.89 -7.16 18.83
CA LEU A 76 2.38 -6.96 17.47
C LEU A 76 2.76 -8.27 16.77
N ALA A 77 3.22 -9.28 17.55
CA ALA A 77 3.51 -10.60 16.99
C ALA A 77 2.26 -11.39 16.52
N GLU A 78 1.04 -10.90 16.82
CA GLU A 78 -0.23 -11.45 16.35
C GLU A 78 -0.64 -10.88 14.97
N TYR A 79 0.34 -10.62 14.09
CA TYR A 79 0.08 -10.11 12.75
C TYR A 79 -0.80 -11.05 11.92
N HIS A 80 -1.55 -10.48 11.00
CA HIS A 80 -2.40 -11.23 10.07
C HIS A 80 -1.56 -11.99 9.05
N ARG A 81 -1.56 -13.31 9.14
CA ARG A 81 -0.64 -14.18 8.38
C ARG A 81 -0.83 -14.08 6.88
N GLU A 82 -2.07 -14.13 6.40
CA GLU A 82 -2.37 -14.09 4.97
C GLU A 82 -2.02 -12.73 4.35
N MET A 83 -2.08 -11.64 5.15
CA MET A 83 -1.63 -10.33 4.71
C MET A 83 -0.11 -10.31 4.49
N LEU A 84 0.65 -10.99 5.35
CA LEU A 84 2.08 -11.16 5.17
C LEU A 84 2.40 -12.10 4.00
N ASP A 85 1.75 -13.27 3.94
CA ASP A 85 2.08 -14.31 2.95
C ASP A 85 1.79 -13.87 1.50
N GLN A 86 0.67 -13.13 1.26
CA GLN A 86 0.29 -12.68 -0.07
C GLN A 86 0.90 -11.32 -0.43
N TYR A 87 0.89 -10.38 0.52
CA TYR A 87 1.18 -8.97 0.27
C TYR A 87 2.50 -8.49 0.88
N ASP A 88 3.21 -9.31 1.67
CA ASP A 88 4.45 -8.96 2.39
C ASP A 88 4.29 -7.74 3.33
N LEU A 89 3.12 -7.56 3.92
CA LEU A 89 2.80 -6.44 4.80
C LEU A 89 2.41 -6.91 6.20
N PHE A 90 2.88 -6.19 7.21
CA PHE A 90 2.58 -6.48 8.62
C PHE A 90 1.45 -5.60 9.12
N PHE A 91 0.36 -6.23 9.55
CA PHE A 91 -0.78 -5.58 10.21
C PHE A 91 -1.39 -6.54 11.22
N ILE A 92 -2.00 -6.00 12.28
CA ILE A 92 -2.81 -6.77 13.24
C ILE A 92 -4.28 -6.67 12.82
N ASP A 93 -4.99 -7.80 12.77
CA ASP A 93 -6.45 -7.82 12.58
C ASP A 93 -7.17 -7.66 13.92
N THR A 94 -7.74 -6.49 14.17
CA THR A 94 -8.53 -6.20 15.38
C THR A 94 -9.84 -6.99 15.46
N ALA A 95 -10.28 -7.60 14.35
CA ALA A 95 -11.44 -8.49 14.34
C ALA A 95 -11.12 -9.89 14.84
N TYR A 96 -9.84 -10.32 14.83
CA TYR A 96 -9.44 -11.68 15.22
C TYR A 96 -10.33 -12.76 14.58
N GLN A 97 -10.54 -12.66 13.26
CA GLN A 97 -11.36 -13.58 12.44
C GLN A 97 -12.89 -13.53 12.72
N THR A 98 -13.39 -12.67 13.58
CA THR A 98 -14.84 -12.57 13.84
C THR A 98 -15.58 -11.74 12.78
N GLY A 99 -14.84 -10.94 11.99
CA GLY A 99 -15.41 -10.05 10.97
C GLY A 99 -15.98 -8.74 11.51
N ASP A 100 -15.83 -8.48 12.81
CA ASP A 100 -16.26 -7.24 13.48
C ASP A 100 -15.03 -6.59 14.14
N PRO A 101 -14.40 -5.60 13.50
CA PRO A 101 -13.23 -4.93 14.05
C PRO A 101 -13.53 -4.25 15.38
N SER A 102 -12.70 -4.51 16.40
CA SER A 102 -12.90 -3.94 17.73
C SER A 102 -11.58 -3.83 18.48
N TYR A 103 -11.21 -2.62 18.89
CA TYR A 103 -10.02 -2.38 19.73
C TYR A 103 -10.10 -3.11 21.07
N HIS A 104 -11.31 -3.32 21.61
CA HIS A 104 -11.50 -4.02 22.88
C HIS A 104 -10.88 -5.44 22.88
N ARG A 105 -10.89 -6.15 21.75
CA ARG A 105 -10.24 -7.47 21.66
C ARG A 105 -8.72 -7.37 21.76
N THR A 106 -8.14 -6.37 21.10
CA THR A 106 -6.70 -6.10 21.20
C THR A 106 -6.31 -5.71 22.63
N GLU A 107 -7.14 -4.89 23.29
CA GLU A 107 -6.98 -4.53 24.70
C GLU A 107 -7.02 -5.76 25.60
N GLU A 108 -7.96 -6.71 25.39
CA GLU A 108 -8.03 -7.97 26.12
C GLU A 108 -6.81 -8.86 25.90
N HIS A 109 -6.22 -8.88 24.70
CA HIS A 109 -5.00 -9.61 24.40
C HIS A 109 -3.81 -9.00 25.12
N ILE A 110 -3.64 -7.68 25.06
CA ILE A 110 -2.58 -6.96 25.80
C ILE A 110 -2.75 -7.17 27.31
N PHE A 111 -3.98 -7.05 27.82
CA PHE A 111 -4.28 -7.32 29.23
C PHE A 111 -3.84 -8.72 29.66
N ARG A 112 -4.13 -9.72 28.83
CA ARG A 112 -3.75 -11.12 29.08
C ARG A 112 -2.24 -11.32 29.08
N TYR A 113 -1.52 -10.69 28.15
CA TYR A 113 -0.05 -10.70 28.12
C TYR A 113 0.56 -9.98 29.33
N MET A 114 -0.02 -8.85 29.74
CA MET A 114 0.39 -8.14 30.96
C MET A 114 0.25 -9.02 32.20
N GLU A 115 -0.94 -9.60 32.44
CA GLU A 115 -1.18 -10.49 33.60
C GLU A 115 -0.22 -11.68 33.61
N ARG A 116 0.03 -12.28 32.45
CA ARG A 116 0.96 -13.39 32.30
C ARG A 116 2.40 -13.01 32.67
N ASN A 117 2.85 -11.83 32.26
CA ASN A 117 4.19 -11.33 32.55
C ASN A 117 4.30 -10.84 34.01
N LEU A 118 3.27 -10.24 34.58
CA LEU A 118 3.27 -9.79 35.96
C LEU A 118 3.18 -10.96 36.98
N ARG A 119 2.48 -12.07 36.59
CA ARG A 119 2.22 -13.23 37.47
C ARG A 119 2.66 -14.56 36.85
N PRO A 120 3.95 -14.73 36.52
CA PRO A 120 4.45 -15.95 35.86
C PRO A 120 4.26 -17.22 36.70
N GLN A 121 4.08 -17.11 38.01
CA GLN A 121 3.85 -18.22 38.92
C GLN A 121 2.49 -18.87 38.78
N GLU A 122 1.49 -18.19 38.29
CA GLU A 122 0.17 -18.76 38.03
C GLU A 122 0.22 -19.77 36.88
N GLU A 123 1.08 -19.53 35.91
CA GLU A 123 1.29 -20.42 34.75
C GLU A 123 2.36 -21.51 35.03
N PHE A 124 3.38 -21.16 35.81
CA PHE A 124 4.49 -22.05 36.14
C PHE A 124 4.63 -22.26 37.67
N PRO A 125 3.66 -22.93 38.30
CA PRO A 125 3.62 -23.07 39.77
C PRO A 125 4.82 -23.85 40.35
N THR A 126 5.52 -24.63 39.50
CA THR A 126 6.70 -25.44 39.93
C THR A 126 8.00 -24.64 39.99
N ALA A 127 8.05 -23.41 39.46
CA ALA A 127 9.26 -22.60 39.37
C ALA A 127 9.68 -21.98 40.72
N GLY A 128 8.90 -22.13 41.80
CA GLY A 128 9.21 -21.57 43.12
C GLY A 128 9.23 -20.06 43.22
N ALA A 129 8.75 -19.37 42.17
CA ALA A 129 8.61 -17.93 42.13
C ALA A 129 7.56 -17.50 43.17
N LYS A 130 7.88 -16.48 43.97
CA LYS A 130 6.94 -15.88 44.90
C LYS A 130 6.59 -14.50 44.38
N ASP A 131 5.28 -14.17 44.36
CA ASP A 131 4.85 -12.80 44.10
C ASP A 131 5.36 -11.89 45.23
N LEU A 132 6.45 -11.19 44.98
CA LEU A 132 7.08 -10.27 45.92
C LEU A 132 6.56 -8.84 45.75
N LEU A 133 5.91 -8.53 44.63
CA LEU A 133 5.55 -7.20 44.26
C LEU A 133 4.05 -6.94 44.35
N GLY A 134 3.23 -8.00 44.33
CA GLY A 134 1.75 -7.90 44.40
C GLY A 134 1.16 -7.05 43.28
N LEU A 135 1.59 -7.30 42.05
CA LEU A 135 1.16 -6.54 40.89
C LEU A 135 -0.02 -7.21 40.17
N SER A 136 -0.95 -6.40 39.69
CA SER A 136 -2.05 -6.85 38.81
C SER A 136 -2.40 -5.77 37.81
N THR A 137 -2.75 -6.16 36.61
CA THR A 137 -3.29 -5.24 35.60
C THR A 137 -4.70 -4.86 36.02
N GLU A 138 -4.99 -3.56 36.05
CA GLU A 138 -6.32 -3.04 36.32
C GLU A 138 -7.10 -2.83 35.04
N ASP A 139 -6.44 -2.20 34.06
CA ASP A 139 -7.07 -1.81 32.79
C ASP A 139 -6.02 -1.63 31.69
N VAL A 140 -6.44 -1.82 30.45
CA VAL A 140 -5.69 -1.51 29.23
C VAL A 140 -6.62 -0.79 28.27
N GLU A 141 -6.23 0.40 27.84
CA GLU A 141 -6.99 1.23 26.91
C GLU A 141 -6.12 1.61 25.71
N LEU A 142 -6.62 1.39 24.51
CA LEU A 142 -5.99 1.87 23.28
C LEU A 142 -6.40 3.34 23.04
N LEU A 143 -5.45 4.24 23.24
CA LEU A 143 -5.67 5.68 23.06
C LEU A 143 -5.67 6.08 21.58
N GLN A 144 -4.75 5.46 20.81
CA GLN A 144 -4.58 5.74 19.40
C GLN A 144 -4.26 4.44 18.67
N ALA A 145 -4.78 4.31 17.45
CA ALA A 145 -4.45 3.24 16.52
C ALA A 145 -4.43 3.79 15.10
N GLY A 146 -3.47 3.37 14.29
CA GLY A 146 -3.39 3.67 12.86
C GLY A 146 -4.07 2.55 12.08
N VAL A 147 -5.10 2.88 11.29
CA VAL A 147 -5.81 1.90 10.47
C VAL A 147 -5.27 1.91 9.04
N ALA A 148 -5.11 0.74 8.44
CA ALA A 148 -4.57 0.59 7.08
C ALA A 148 -5.28 1.47 6.03
N THR A 149 -6.58 1.69 6.22
CA THR A 149 -7.44 2.47 5.32
C THR A 149 -7.54 3.95 5.64
N ASP A 150 -6.86 4.44 6.68
CA ASP A 150 -6.88 5.85 7.07
C ASP A 150 -6.46 6.76 5.91
N ASP A 151 -7.12 7.92 5.83
CA ASP A 151 -6.88 8.93 4.79
C ASP A 151 -6.91 8.36 3.35
N GLY A 152 -7.81 7.41 3.12
CA GLY A 152 -7.97 6.76 1.81
C GLY A 152 -6.86 5.77 1.47
N GLY A 153 -6.24 5.14 2.49
CA GLY A 153 -5.21 4.12 2.34
C GLY A 153 -3.77 4.66 2.45
N THR A 154 -3.59 5.85 3.04
CA THR A 154 -2.25 6.46 3.22
C THR A 154 -1.33 5.59 4.07
N VAL A 155 -1.86 4.98 5.15
CA VAL A 155 -1.08 4.07 6.01
C VAL A 155 -0.65 2.82 5.22
N LEU A 156 -1.58 2.22 4.48
CA LEU A 156 -1.27 1.08 3.61
C LEU A 156 -0.22 1.45 2.56
N GLN A 157 -0.38 2.60 1.89
CA GLN A 157 0.57 3.08 0.89
C GLN A 157 1.96 3.32 1.49
N TYR A 158 2.05 3.83 2.71
CA TYR A 158 3.31 4.03 3.41
C TYR A 158 4.08 2.70 3.55
N HIS A 159 3.44 1.65 4.07
CA HIS A 159 4.08 0.33 4.22
C HIS A 159 4.46 -0.32 2.89
N ILE A 160 3.61 -0.18 1.86
CA ILE A 160 3.92 -0.62 0.50
C ILE A 160 5.20 0.05 -0.02
N VAL A 161 5.33 1.36 0.17
CA VAL A 161 6.48 2.12 -0.29
C VAL A 161 7.74 1.73 0.47
N GLN A 162 7.66 1.53 1.79
CA GLN A 162 8.81 1.06 2.58
C GLN A 162 9.26 -0.33 2.12
N TYR A 163 8.34 -1.28 2.00
CA TYR A 163 8.63 -2.61 1.47
C TYR A 163 9.32 -2.55 0.11
N MET A 164 8.82 -1.74 -0.83
CA MET A 164 9.40 -1.61 -2.16
C MET A 164 10.78 -0.96 -2.15
N LYS A 165 11.05 -0.04 -1.23
CA LYS A 165 12.39 0.54 -1.03
C LYS A 165 13.39 -0.52 -0.56
N ASP A 166 12.98 -1.39 0.35
CA ASP A 166 13.84 -2.44 0.91
C ASP A 166 14.23 -3.49 -0.13
N ILE A 167 13.33 -3.84 -1.04
CA ILE A 167 13.60 -4.81 -2.11
C ILE A 167 14.19 -4.18 -3.38
N SER A 168 14.67 -2.94 -3.32
CA SER A 168 15.29 -2.24 -4.47
C SER A 168 14.36 -2.02 -5.67
N GLY A 169 13.08 -1.74 -5.42
CA GLY A 169 12.06 -1.46 -6.44
C GLY A 169 12.23 -0.14 -7.22
N LEU A 170 13.21 0.69 -6.86
CA LEU A 170 13.41 2.04 -7.42
C LEU A 170 13.60 2.04 -8.95
N SER A 171 14.41 1.13 -9.48
CA SER A 171 14.67 1.08 -10.94
C SER A 171 13.42 0.73 -11.74
N LEU A 172 12.55 -0.12 -11.21
CA LEU A 172 11.27 -0.45 -11.84
C LEU A 172 10.33 0.75 -11.78
N ALA A 173 10.24 1.43 -10.64
CA ALA A 173 9.42 2.63 -10.46
C ALA A 173 9.81 3.75 -11.43
N GLU A 174 11.12 4.03 -11.59
CA GLU A 174 11.63 5.02 -12.54
C GLU A 174 11.26 4.66 -13.99
N THR A 175 11.42 3.40 -14.38
CA THR A 175 11.04 2.93 -15.72
C THR A 175 9.56 3.11 -16.00
N LEU A 176 8.69 2.75 -15.03
CA LEU A 176 7.23 2.91 -15.18
C LEU A 176 6.81 4.37 -15.30
N LEU A 177 7.43 5.26 -14.51
CA LEU A 177 7.16 6.70 -14.58
C LEU A 177 7.58 7.28 -15.93
N GLU A 178 8.74 6.87 -16.47
CA GLU A 178 9.20 7.31 -17.77
C GLU A 178 8.24 6.83 -18.88
N GLN A 179 7.83 5.57 -18.86
CA GLN A 179 6.87 5.01 -19.81
C GLN A 179 5.50 5.68 -19.70
N GLY A 180 5.02 5.94 -18.48
CA GLY A 180 3.76 6.63 -18.22
C GLY A 180 3.74 8.05 -18.81
N ASN A 181 4.79 8.82 -18.55
CA ASN A 181 4.91 10.18 -19.09
C ASN A 181 4.95 10.20 -20.62
N GLN A 182 5.63 9.21 -21.25
CA GLN A 182 5.63 9.10 -22.71
C GLN A 182 4.25 8.79 -23.30
N LEU A 183 3.41 8.03 -22.57
CA LEU A 183 2.05 7.73 -23.03
C LEU A 183 1.06 8.85 -22.72
N GLU A 184 1.24 9.62 -21.65
CA GLU A 184 0.39 10.76 -21.31
C GLU A 184 0.39 11.81 -22.42
N ASP A 185 1.54 12.07 -23.04
CA ASP A 185 1.68 12.99 -24.18
C ASP A 185 0.88 12.52 -25.43
N LEU A 186 0.56 11.23 -25.51
CA LEU A 186 -0.22 10.63 -26.61
C LEU A 186 -1.72 10.56 -26.29
N GLN A 187 -2.10 10.66 -25.03
CA GLN A 187 -3.50 10.75 -24.62
C GLN A 187 -4.06 12.13 -24.99
N GLY A 188 -5.16 12.16 -25.67
CA GLY A 188 -5.86 13.42 -26.01
C GLY A 188 -6.16 13.60 -27.48
N ARG A 189 -5.71 12.69 -28.36
CA ARG A 189 -6.15 12.65 -29.75
C ARG A 189 -7.31 11.67 -29.87
N ASP A 190 -8.48 12.19 -30.19
CA ASP A 190 -9.64 11.37 -30.52
C ASP A 190 -9.60 11.02 -32.04
N LEU A 191 -8.75 10.01 -32.34
CA LEU A 191 -8.62 9.55 -33.73
C LEU A 191 -9.90 8.89 -34.26
N GLU A 192 -10.75 8.39 -33.40
CA GLU A 192 -12.05 7.85 -33.77
C GLU A 192 -12.93 8.97 -34.34
N ALA A 193 -13.00 10.09 -33.63
CA ALA A 193 -13.72 11.27 -34.13
C ALA A 193 -13.09 11.86 -35.40
N GLU A 194 -11.74 11.88 -35.49
CA GLU A 194 -11.03 12.32 -36.69
C GLU A 194 -11.33 11.41 -37.91
N TRP A 195 -11.34 10.09 -37.70
CA TRP A 195 -11.69 9.12 -38.75
C TRP A 195 -13.15 9.25 -39.17
N ASP A 196 -14.08 9.32 -38.22
CA ASP A 196 -15.52 9.49 -38.50
C ASP A 196 -15.79 10.78 -39.28
N ALA A 197 -15.16 11.88 -38.89
CA ALA A 197 -15.28 13.16 -39.58
C ALA A 197 -14.71 13.11 -41.00
N ALA A 198 -13.57 12.44 -41.23
CA ALA A 198 -12.98 12.27 -42.53
C ALA A 198 -13.87 11.42 -43.45
N GLU A 199 -14.46 10.35 -42.91
CA GLU A 199 -15.36 9.46 -43.65
C GLU A 199 -16.69 10.13 -44.00
N GLU A 200 -17.28 10.87 -43.05
CA GLU A 200 -18.49 11.65 -43.31
C GLU A 200 -18.24 12.70 -44.40
N SER A 201 -17.13 13.43 -44.32
CA SER A 201 -16.70 14.37 -45.33
C SER A 201 -16.50 13.71 -46.69
N LEU A 202 -15.92 12.51 -46.74
CA LEU A 202 -15.76 11.75 -47.98
C LEU A 202 -17.11 11.37 -48.60
N LYS A 203 -18.03 10.85 -47.79
CA LYS A 203 -19.38 10.45 -48.26
C LYS A 203 -20.19 11.63 -48.74
N GLU A 204 -20.15 12.74 -48.00
CA GLU A 204 -20.83 13.99 -48.44
C GLU A 204 -20.27 14.53 -49.75
N GLU A 205 -18.94 14.55 -49.91
CA GLU A 205 -18.30 15.03 -51.14
C GLU A 205 -18.59 14.14 -52.33
N ILE A 206 -18.59 12.80 -52.15
CA ILE A 206 -19.00 11.84 -53.19
C ILE A 206 -20.47 12.11 -53.56
N PHE A 207 -21.38 12.19 -52.59
CA PHE A 207 -22.78 12.41 -52.83
C PHE A 207 -23.04 13.75 -53.56
N ARG A 208 -22.42 14.83 -53.11
CA ARG A 208 -22.54 16.16 -53.71
C ARG A 208 -22.08 16.15 -55.17
N ARG A 209 -20.92 15.56 -55.47
CA ARG A 209 -20.35 15.58 -56.83
C ARG A 209 -21.05 14.61 -57.77
N LYS A 210 -21.43 13.42 -57.33
CA LYS A 210 -22.19 12.47 -58.12
C LYS A 210 -23.54 13.05 -58.53
N LYS A 211 -24.23 13.72 -57.61
CA LYS A 211 -25.53 14.37 -57.91
C LYS A 211 -25.42 15.57 -58.84
N LEU A 212 -24.25 16.20 -58.92
CA LEU A 212 -23.93 17.21 -59.91
C LEU A 212 -23.65 16.62 -61.30
N GLN A 213 -23.08 15.44 -61.37
CA GLN A 213 -22.78 14.71 -62.62
C GLN A 213 -24.02 14.00 -63.16
N ASP A 214 -24.79 13.35 -62.30
CA ASP A 214 -25.97 12.59 -62.65
C ASP A 214 -27.11 12.90 -61.66
N LYS A 215 -28.18 13.54 -62.13
CA LYS A 215 -29.32 13.91 -61.27
C LYS A 215 -30.16 12.72 -60.81
N ASP A 216 -30.12 11.62 -61.58
CA ASP A 216 -30.88 10.40 -61.33
C ASP A 216 -30.04 9.33 -60.60
N TRP A 217 -28.82 9.70 -60.12
CA TRP A 217 -27.97 8.78 -59.38
C TRP A 217 -28.69 8.31 -58.09
N ASP A 218 -28.69 6.99 -57.89
CA ASP A 218 -29.45 6.30 -56.84
C ASP A 218 -28.83 6.41 -55.43
N GLY A 219 -27.60 7.00 -55.31
CA GLY A 219 -26.95 7.21 -54.05
C GLY A 219 -26.08 6.05 -53.59
N GLU A 220 -25.88 5.00 -54.38
CA GLU A 220 -24.99 3.88 -54.01
C GLU A 220 -23.53 4.32 -54.10
N ILE A 221 -22.84 4.28 -52.95
CA ILE A 221 -21.41 4.48 -52.81
C ILE A 221 -20.77 3.08 -52.74
N PRO A 222 -19.80 2.76 -53.60
CA PRO A 222 -19.09 1.48 -53.52
C PRO A 222 -18.43 1.30 -52.18
N GLU A 223 -18.45 0.04 -51.65
CA GLU A 223 -17.73 -0.31 -50.44
C GLU A 223 -16.25 0.02 -50.58
N THR A 224 -15.71 0.68 -49.57
CA THR A 224 -14.31 1.05 -49.47
C THR A 224 -13.57 0.08 -48.56
N PRO A 225 -12.24 -0.02 -48.65
CA PRO A 225 -11.46 -0.81 -47.67
C PRO A 225 -11.72 -0.42 -46.22
N SER A 226 -12.09 0.84 -45.96
CA SER A 226 -12.44 1.32 -44.64
C SER A 226 -13.76 0.75 -44.11
N ASP A 227 -14.74 0.46 -44.98
CA ASP A 227 -16.02 -0.11 -44.56
C ASP A 227 -15.84 -1.54 -44.01
N ALA A 228 -14.97 -2.34 -44.63
CA ALA A 228 -14.64 -3.70 -44.13
C ALA A 228 -13.94 -3.67 -42.77
N VAL A 229 -13.03 -2.72 -42.55
CA VAL A 229 -12.35 -2.54 -41.25
C VAL A 229 -13.33 -2.03 -40.20
N ARG A 230 -14.22 -1.10 -40.56
CA ARG A 230 -15.28 -0.54 -39.69
C ARG A 230 -16.27 -1.64 -39.24
N ALA A 231 -16.65 -2.56 -40.11
CA ALA A 231 -17.53 -3.68 -39.75
C ALA A 231 -16.90 -4.53 -38.59
N THR A 232 -15.58 -4.71 -38.59
CA THR A 232 -14.89 -5.41 -37.52
C THR A 232 -14.76 -4.59 -36.24
N ARG A 233 -14.69 -3.26 -36.35
CA ARG A 233 -14.68 -2.35 -35.20
C ARG A 233 -15.99 -2.46 -34.39
N SER A 234 -17.13 -2.61 -35.07
CA SER A 234 -18.44 -2.76 -34.42
C SER A 234 -18.56 -4.00 -33.51
N GLU A 235 -17.73 -5.02 -33.70
CA GLU A 235 -17.69 -6.21 -32.82
C GLU A 235 -16.97 -5.95 -31.50
N GLY A 236 -16.26 -4.84 -31.37
CA GLY A 236 -15.47 -4.42 -30.22
C GLY A 236 -14.15 -5.16 -30.09
N ILE A 237 -13.26 -4.62 -29.22
CA ILE A 237 -11.86 -5.07 -29.11
C ILE A 237 -11.71 -6.53 -28.71
N LEU A 238 -12.56 -7.06 -27.82
CA LEU A 238 -12.51 -8.45 -27.43
C LEU A 238 -12.86 -9.41 -28.58
N GLY A 239 -13.82 -9.05 -29.43
CA GLY A 239 -14.17 -9.82 -30.62
C GLY A 239 -13.08 -9.74 -31.70
N ALA A 240 -12.38 -8.62 -31.77
CA ALA A 240 -11.31 -8.40 -32.73
C ALA A 240 -9.97 -9.01 -32.28
N ALA A 241 -9.43 -8.57 -31.14
CA ALA A 241 -8.06 -8.92 -30.71
C ALA A 241 -7.98 -10.16 -29.83
N ALA A 242 -9.01 -10.45 -28.98
CA ALA A 242 -8.98 -11.59 -28.06
C ALA A 242 -9.75 -12.82 -28.58
N GLN A 243 -10.08 -12.86 -29.87
CA GLN A 243 -10.81 -13.97 -30.49
C GLN A 243 -10.08 -15.31 -30.24
N GLY A 244 -10.81 -16.32 -29.75
CA GLY A 244 -10.30 -17.66 -29.50
C GLY A 244 -9.48 -17.82 -28.21
N MET A 245 -9.38 -16.77 -27.38
CA MET A 245 -8.79 -16.84 -26.04
C MET A 245 -9.85 -17.17 -25.00
N GLN A 246 -9.46 -17.93 -23.96
CA GLN A 246 -10.30 -18.12 -22.80
C GLN A 246 -10.23 -16.88 -21.93
N LEU A 247 -11.38 -16.26 -21.65
CA LEU A 247 -11.49 -15.09 -20.82
C LEU A 247 -12.16 -15.43 -19.50
N SER A 248 -11.67 -14.85 -18.40
CA SER A 248 -12.27 -14.96 -17.09
C SER A 248 -13.70 -14.40 -17.08
N SER A 249 -14.56 -15.04 -16.32
CA SER A 249 -15.90 -14.56 -15.98
C SER A 249 -16.06 -14.23 -14.50
N ALA A 250 -14.94 -14.14 -13.77
CA ALA A 250 -14.95 -13.77 -12.36
C ALA A 250 -15.57 -12.39 -12.16
N CYS A 251 -16.16 -12.21 -10.99
CA CYS A 251 -16.94 -11.03 -10.69
C CYS A 251 -16.78 -10.67 -9.22
N LEU A 252 -16.45 -9.41 -8.96
CA LEU A 252 -16.37 -8.85 -7.62
C LEU A 252 -17.74 -8.30 -7.22
N SER A 253 -18.37 -8.87 -6.17
CA SER A 253 -19.67 -8.39 -5.70
C SER A 253 -19.58 -6.99 -5.07
N GLY A 254 -20.50 -6.11 -5.46
CA GLY A 254 -20.27 -4.68 -5.47
C GLY A 254 -20.50 -3.86 -4.20
N ALA A 255 -21.24 -4.33 -3.18
CA ALA A 255 -21.74 -3.42 -2.13
C ALA A 255 -20.84 -3.28 -0.90
N ASP A 256 -19.99 -4.26 -0.60
CA ASP A 256 -19.17 -4.33 0.63
C ASP A 256 -17.67 -4.13 0.35
N ARG A 257 -17.33 -3.41 -0.72
CA ARG A 257 -15.93 -3.10 -1.05
C ARG A 257 -15.41 -1.89 -0.27
N PRO A 258 -14.13 -1.87 0.13
CA PRO A 258 -13.49 -0.71 0.76
C PRO A 258 -13.71 0.61 0.00
N SER A 259 -13.66 0.60 -1.33
CA SER A 259 -13.85 1.80 -2.16
C SER A 259 -15.27 2.37 -2.15
N VAL A 260 -16.27 1.60 -1.69
CA VAL A 260 -17.70 1.96 -1.78
C VAL A 260 -18.34 2.14 -0.42
N ARG A 261 -17.99 1.30 0.57
CA ARG A 261 -18.58 1.36 1.91
C ARG A 261 -17.97 2.46 2.77
N HIS A 262 -18.64 2.79 3.87
CA HIS A 262 -18.05 3.63 4.90
C HIS A 262 -17.03 2.80 5.68
N LEU A 263 -15.78 3.29 5.73
CA LEU A 263 -14.67 2.62 6.41
C LEU A 263 -14.58 3.07 7.86
N ASN A 264 -14.12 2.18 8.73
CA ASN A 264 -13.69 2.55 10.06
C ASN A 264 -12.40 3.39 9.96
N SER A 265 -12.26 4.36 10.85
CA SER A 265 -11.07 5.22 10.90
C SER A 265 -10.33 5.01 12.20
N GLY A 266 -9.02 5.14 12.15
CA GLY A 266 -8.16 5.16 13.31
C GLY A 266 -8.34 6.39 14.18
N THR A 267 -7.65 6.41 15.32
CA THR A 267 -7.75 7.45 16.32
C THR A 267 -6.51 8.34 16.40
N GLY A 268 -5.93 8.70 15.24
CA GLY A 268 -4.88 9.73 15.15
C GLY A 268 -3.44 9.24 15.22
N LEU A 269 -3.16 7.95 15.04
CA LEU A 269 -1.77 7.43 14.97
C LEU A 269 -1.14 7.59 13.56
N SER A 270 -1.92 7.99 12.58
CA SER A 270 -1.45 8.28 11.22
C SER A 270 -0.59 9.57 11.13
N ASP A 271 -0.55 10.38 12.20
CA ASP A 271 0.29 11.57 12.28
C ASP A 271 1.77 11.21 12.10
N GLY A 272 2.36 11.65 10.98
CA GLY A 272 3.77 11.40 10.62
C GLY A 272 3.96 10.39 9.47
N LYS A 273 2.93 9.65 9.08
CA LYS A 273 2.92 8.88 7.84
C LYS A 273 2.38 9.79 6.73
N GLU A 274 3.24 10.70 6.27
CA GLU A 274 2.88 11.53 5.12
C GLU A 274 2.56 10.60 3.95
N ALA A 275 1.45 10.89 3.27
CA ALA A 275 1.15 10.21 2.02
C ALA A 275 2.41 10.22 1.17
N ALA A 276 2.78 9.06 0.65
CA ALA A 276 3.89 8.91 -0.29
C ALA A 276 3.56 9.71 -1.55
N ASN A 277 3.73 11.03 -1.48
CA ASN A 277 3.30 12.00 -2.49
C ASN A 277 4.40 12.29 -3.52
N SER A 278 5.63 11.80 -3.31
CA SER A 278 6.66 11.96 -4.33
C SER A 278 6.30 11.11 -5.56
N LEU A 279 6.67 11.57 -6.75
CA LEU A 279 6.50 10.79 -7.97
C LEU A 279 7.15 9.41 -7.86
N VAL A 280 8.30 9.33 -7.19
CA VAL A 280 9.01 8.06 -6.97
C VAL A 280 8.20 7.12 -6.09
N ASP A 281 7.59 7.62 -5.01
CA ASP A 281 6.76 6.79 -4.13
C ASP A 281 5.49 6.29 -4.84
N GLN A 282 4.91 7.11 -5.72
CA GLN A 282 3.81 6.67 -6.59
C GLN A 282 4.27 5.58 -7.57
N GLY A 283 5.45 5.75 -8.17
CA GLY A 283 6.06 4.71 -9.01
C GLY A 283 6.29 3.39 -8.26
N LEU A 284 6.70 3.45 -6.98
CA LEU A 284 6.86 2.27 -6.13
C LEU A 284 5.50 1.58 -5.85
N LEU A 285 4.43 2.34 -5.65
CA LEU A 285 3.07 1.79 -5.52
C LEU A 285 2.67 1.03 -6.80
N TYR A 286 2.88 1.62 -7.98
CA TYR A 286 2.55 0.95 -9.25
C TYR A 286 3.39 -0.30 -9.49
N ALA A 287 4.68 -0.25 -9.18
CA ALA A 287 5.57 -1.39 -9.24
C ALA A 287 5.12 -2.53 -8.28
N TYR A 288 4.66 -2.17 -7.08
CA TYR A 288 4.08 -3.12 -6.14
C TYR A 288 2.81 -3.79 -6.68
N ILE A 289 1.89 -3.00 -7.25
CA ILE A 289 0.66 -3.53 -7.85
C ILE A 289 1.00 -4.55 -8.95
N LEU A 290 1.89 -4.20 -9.89
CA LEU A 290 2.31 -5.11 -10.95
C LEU A 290 3.01 -6.37 -10.43
N ARG A 291 3.67 -6.28 -9.29
CA ARG A 291 4.36 -7.41 -8.67
C ARG A 291 3.40 -8.36 -7.97
N LYS A 292 2.41 -7.82 -7.21
CA LYS A 292 1.55 -8.57 -6.29
C LYS A 292 0.19 -8.93 -6.84
N CYS A 293 -0.28 -8.22 -7.86
CA CYS A 293 -1.60 -8.45 -8.43
C CYS A 293 -1.54 -9.25 -9.74
N GLY A 294 -2.55 -10.07 -9.95
CA GLY A 294 -2.76 -10.81 -11.19
C GLY A 294 -3.22 -9.89 -12.33
N SER A 295 -3.00 -10.33 -13.56
CA SER A 295 -3.44 -9.64 -14.78
C SER A 295 -3.62 -10.64 -15.91
N PHE A 296 -4.17 -10.22 -17.02
CA PHE A 296 -4.23 -11.10 -18.17
C PHE A 296 -2.84 -11.68 -18.53
N GLY A 297 -2.72 -13.00 -18.50
CA GLY A 297 -1.46 -13.73 -18.73
C GLY A 297 -0.56 -13.89 -17.50
N LYS A 298 -0.92 -13.36 -16.34
CA LYS A 298 -0.24 -13.54 -15.05
C LYS A 298 -1.27 -13.89 -13.99
N GLU A 299 -1.32 -15.17 -13.61
CA GLU A 299 -2.23 -15.65 -12.57
C GLU A 299 -1.53 -15.63 -11.20
N GLU A 300 -2.24 -15.22 -10.16
CA GLU A 300 -1.81 -15.27 -8.76
C GLU A 300 -2.67 -16.27 -7.97
N GLU A 301 -2.10 -16.88 -6.95
CA GLU A 301 -2.81 -17.81 -6.09
C GLU A 301 -3.79 -17.06 -5.16
N ASN A 302 -4.95 -17.65 -4.88
CA ASN A 302 -6.02 -17.12 -4.01
C ASN A 302 -6.63 -15.78 -4.48
N SER A 303 -6.50 -15.43 -5.73
CA SER A 303 -7.11 -14.24 -6.31
C SER A 303 -8.62 -14.37 -6.45
N ALA A 304 -9.35 -13.32 -6.11
CA ALA A 304 -10.80 -13.23 -6.34
C ALA A 304 -11.12 -12.93 -7.81
N LEU A 305 -10.21 -12.26 -8.51
CA LEU A 305 -10.29 -11.89 -9.92
C LEU A 305 -9.06 -12.42 -10.66
N ALA A 306 -9.23 -12.81 -11.92
CA ALA A 306 -8.08 -13.17 -12.76
C ALA A 306 -7.36 -11.95 -13.33
N TYR A 307 -8.05 -10.79 -13.38
CA TYR A 307 -7.54 -9.54 -13.98
C TYR A 307 -7.58 -8.40 -12.95
N GLU A 308 -6.78 -8.54 -11.89
CA GLU A 308 -6.76 -7.62 -10.74
C GLU A 308 -6.20 -6.24 -11.12
N VAL A 309 -5.11 -6.20 -11.92
CA VAL A 309 -4.53 -4.94 -12.36
C VAL A 309 -5.51 -4.17 -13.25
N GLU A 310 -6.18 -4.88 -14.16
CA GLU A 310 -7.24 -4.29 -15.00
C GLU A 310 -8.44 -3.83 -14.17
N TYR A 311 -8.75 -4.56 -13.07
CA TYR A 311 -9.75 -4.09 -12.10
C TYR A 311 -9.31 -2.79 -11.42
N ILE A 312 -8.08 -2.71 -10.94
CA ILE A 312 -7.52 -1.50 -10.31
C ILE A 312 -7.61 -0.30 -11.26
N LEU A 313 -7.35 -0.52 -12.56
CA LEU A 313 -7.47 0.50 -13.59
C LEU A 313 -8.92 0.90 -13.85
N GLN A 314 -9.85 -0.06 -13.98
CA GLN A 314 -11.19 0.18 -14.54
C GLN A 314 -12.33 0.15 -13.52
N GLN A 315 -12.15 -0.53 -12.38
CA GLN A 315 -13.09 -0.66 -11.27
C GLN A 315 -14.50 -1.14 -11.68
N GLN A 316 -14.58 -1.99 -12.72
CA GLN A 316 -15.82 -2.65 -13.10
C GLN A 316 -16.00 -3.95 -12.30
N THR A 317 -17.24 -4.38 -12.12
CA THR A 317 -17.54 -5.59 -11.33
C THR A 317 -17.10 -6.90 -11.99
N GLN A 318 -16.98 -6.94 -13.31
CA GLN A 318 -16.64 -8.14 -14.07
C GLN A 318 -15.25 -8.06 -14.68
N ASP A 319 -14.46 -9.13 -14.57
CA ASP A 319 -13.16 -9.25 -15.20
C ASP A 319 -13.18 -8.93 -16.68
N ARG A 320 -14.16 -9.49 -17.39
CA ARG A 320 -14.28 -9.28 -18.82
C ARG A 320 -14.46 -7.82 -19.23
N GLU A 321 -15.21 -7.04 -18.46
CA GLU A 321 -15.39 -5.59 -18.72
C GLU A 321 -14.15 -4.79 -18.32
N ASN A 322 -13.43 -5.21 -17.27
CA ASN A 322 -12.14 -4.61 -16.92
C ASN A 322 -11.12 -4.80 -18.06
N LEU A 323 -10.94 -6.03 -18.49
CA LEU A 323 -10.05 -6.34 -19.63
C LEU A 323 -10.45 -5.56 -20.88
N LYS A 324 -11.75 -5.56 -21.24
CA LYS A 324 -12.24 -4.85 -22.43
C LYS A 324 -11.89 -3.36 -22.42
N LYS A 325 -12.14 -2.67 -21.31
CA LYS A 325 -11.86 -1.24 -21.18
C LYS A 325 -10.36 -0.96 -21.20
N THR A 326 -9.55 -1.77 -20.52
CA THR A 326 -8.09 -1.65 -20.55
C THR A 326 -7.54 -1.86 -21.97
N LEU A 327 -8.04 -2.86 -22.69
CA LEU A 327 -7.65 -3.07 -24.10
C LEU A 327 -8.12 -1.95 -25.03
N GLN A 328 -9.26 -1.32 -24.73
CA GLN A 328 -9.72 -0.13 -25.48
C GLN A 328 -8.76 1.05 -25.29
N GLU A 329 -8.31 1.30 -24.07
CA GLU A 329 -7.32 2.36 -23.81
C GLU A 329 -5.98 2.07 -24.52
N ILE A 330 -5.49 0.84 -24.46
CA ILE A 330 -4.27 0.45 -25.19
C ILE A 330 -4.46 0.59 -26.71
N LEU A 331 -5.63 0.18 -27.24
CA LEU A 331 -5.95 0.33 -28.65
C LEU A 331 -5.89 1.79 -29.11
N LEU A 332 -6.54 2.71 -28.36
CA LEU A 332 -6.53 4.13 -28.69
C LEU A 332 -5.11 4.72 -28.69
N LEU A 333 -4.28 4.35 -27.70
CA LEU A 333 -2.88 4.74 -27.68
C LEU A 333 -2.11 4.22 -28.90
N ARG A 334 -2.35 2.96 -29.27
CA ARG A 334 -1.72 2.36 -30.46
C ARG A 334 -2.20 3.00 -31.77
N GLU A 335 -3.48 3.31 -31.88
CA GLU A 335 -4.02 4.04 -33.03
C GLU A 335 -3.33 5.38 -33.22
N ALA A 336 -3.13 6.15 -32.13
CA ALA A 336 -2.46 7.44 -32.19
C ALA A 336 -1.01 7.31 -32.73
N VAL A 337 -0.25 6.35 -32.20
CA VAL A 337 1.13 6.11 -32.63
C VAL A 337 1.18 5.61 -34.06
N ASN A 338 0.34 4.63 -34.43
CA ASN A 338 0.31 4.01 -35.75
C ASN A 338 -0.16 4.98 -36.83
N ALA A 339 -1.16 5.81 -36.53
CA ALA A 339 -1.59 6.87 -37.46
C ALA A 339 -0.46 7.89 -37.65
N ALA A 340 0.15 8.40 -36.58
CA ALA A 340 1.26 9.36 -36.69
C ALA A 340 2.41 8.80 -37.55
N PHE A 341 2.74 7.52 -37.38
CA PHE A 341 3.75 6.84 -38.20
C PHE A 341 3.32 6.77 -39.68
N LEU A 342 2.10 6.29 -39.98
CA LEU A 342 1.62 6.14 -41.35
C LEU A 342 1.58 7.45 -42.11
N PHE A 343 1.05 8.52 -41.49
CA PHE A 343 0.96 9.85 -42.13
C PHE A 343 2.35 10.42 -42.43
N GLY A 344 3.40 10.02 -41.70
CA GLY A 344 4.78 10.47 -41.87
C GLY A 344 5.67 9.52 -42.69
N SER A 345 5.22 8.29 -43.01
CA SER A 345 6.02 7.25 -43.63
C SER A 345 5.88 7.18 -45.17
N SER A 346 6.78 6.42 -45.79
CA SER A 346 6.69 6.11 -47.23
C SER A 346 5.51 5.18 -47.55
N LEU A 347 4.96 4.44 -46.57
CA LEU A 347 3.80 3.57 -46.73
C LEU A 347 2.53 4.34 -47.13
N LYS A 348 2.45 5.62 -46.83
CA LYS A 348 1.36 6.52 -47.25
C LYS A 348 1.11 6.45 -48.75
N ALA A 349 2.14 6.29 -49.57
CA ALA A 349 2.04 6.19 -51.02
C ALA A 349 1.15 5.04 -51.50
N GLU A 350 1.10 3.91 -50.73
CA GLU A 350 0.23 2.77 -51.08
C GLU A 350 -1.24 3.14 -50.88
N ALA A 351 -1.60 3.84 -49.79
CA ALA A 351 -2.95 4.34 -49.52
C ALA A 351 -3.36 5.38 -50.57
N GLU A 352 -2.45 6.29 -50.93
CA GLU A 352 -2.69 7.30 -51.98
C GLU A 352 -2.92 6.68 -53.36
N THR A 353 -2.20 5.57 -53.67
CA THR A 353 -2.38 4.84 -54.91
C THR A 353 -3.76 4.17 -54.95
N ALA A 354 -4.16 3.51 -53.87
CA ALA A 354 -5.45 2.86 -53.76
C ALA A 354 -6.61 3.91 -53.85
N ALA A 355 -6.46 5.04 -53.12
CA ALA A 355 -7.40 6.15 -53.19
C ALA A 355 -7.53 6.72 -54.59
N GLY A 356 -6.41 6.81 -55.32
CA GLY A 356 -6.42 7.23 -56.73
C GLY A 356 -7.22 6.29 -57.62
N VAL A 357 -7.11 4.99 -57.41
CA VAL A 357 -7.91 3.99 -58.14
C VAL A 357 -9.39 4.16 -57.84
N ILE A 358 -9.77 4.33 -56.56
CA ILE A 358 -11.17 4.56 -56.17
C ILE A 358 -11.70 5.86 -56.77
N ALA A 359 -10.94 6.93 -56.72
CA ALA A 359 -11.31 8.22 -57.29
C ALA A 359 -11.54 8.15 -58.82
N ILE A 360 -10.72 7.37 -59.55
CA ILE A 360 -10.87 7.13 -60.95
C ILE A 360 -12.12 6.28 -61.25
N LEU A 361 -12.36 5.22 -60.53
CA LEU A 361 -13.54 4.36 -60.64
C LEU A 361 -14.83 5.13 -60.42
N LEU A 362 -14.82 6.06 -59.47
CA LEU A 362 -15.97 6.94 -59.20
C LEU A 362 -16.07 8.11 -60.20
N GLY A 363 -15.05 8.38 -61.00
CA GLY A 363 -14.95 9.52 -61.87
C GLY A 363 -14.84 10.87 -61.13
N LEU A 364 -14.27 10.85 -59.91
CA LEU A 364 -14.14 11.97 -59.01
C LEU A 364 -12.68 12.14 -58.54
N PRO A 365 -11.75 12.58 -59.40
CA PRO A 365 -10.32 12.64 -59.03
C PRO A 365 -10.03 13.54 -57.82
N GLU A 366 -10.91 14.49 -57.49
CA GLU A 366 -10.73 15.43 -56.39
C GLU A 366 -10.98 14.85 -55.00
N ILE A 367 -11.59 13.66 -54.90
CA ILE A 367 -11.78 12.98 -53.61
C ILE A 367 -10.57 12.17 -53.16
N LYS A 368 -9.52 12.10 -54.01
CA LYS A 368 -8.34 11.22 -53.77
C LYS A 368 -7.73 11.42 -52.41
N ASP A 369 -7.47 12.67 -52.01
CA ASP A 369 -6.76 12.95 -50.74
C ASP A 369 -7.63 12.59 -49.54
N LEU A 370 -8.94 12.84 -49.62
CA LEU A 370 -9.88 12.48 -48.56
C LEU A 370 -10.03 10.95 -48.41
N ALA A 371 -10.12 10.25 -49.54
CA ALA A 371 -10.15 8.79 -49.59
C ALA A 371 -8.83 8.18 -49.02
N ALA A 372 -7.69 8.79 -49.36
CA ALA A 372 -6.39 8.36 -48.81
C ALA A 372 -6.35 8.51 -47.29
N THR A 373 -6.86 9.61 -46.75
CA THR A 373 -6.94 9.86 -45.30
C THR A 373 -7.79 8.79 -44.57
N VAL A 374 -8.97 8.47 -45.12
CA VAL A 374 -9.85 7.43 -44.56
C VAL A 374 -9.20 6.05 -44.60
N ILE A 375 -8.51 5.72 -45.69
CA ILE A 375 -7.77 4.46 -45.80
C ILE A 375 -6.62 4.38 -44.80
N LEU A 376 -5.89 5.48 -44.56
CA LEU A 376 -4.81 5.53 -43.57
C LEU A 376 -5.31 5.31 -42.13
N PHE A 377 -6.44 5.88 -41.76
CA PHE A 377 -7.06 5.62 -40.47
C PHE A 377 -7.47 4.13 -40.32
N ALA A 378 -8.14 3.58 -41.34
CA ALA A 378 -8.51 2.16 -41.34
C ALA A 378 -7.28 1.24 -41.21
N TRP A 379 -6.18 1.59 -41.88
CA TRP A 379 -4.93 0.83 -41.81
C TRP A 379 -4.24 0.95 -40.46
N ALA A 380 -4.20 2.14 -39.85
CA ALA A 380 -3.72 2.37 -38.51
C ALA A 380 -4.52 1.55 -37.48
N TYR A 381 -5.84 1.52 -37.58
CA TYR A 381 -6.71 0.72 -36.73
C TYR A 381 -6.39 -0.80 -36.86
N ALA A 382 -6.29 -1.31 -38.08
CA ALA A 382 -6.00 -2.73 -38.33
C ALA A 382 -4.66 -3.15 -37.74
N GLU A 383 -3.62 -2.31 -37.86
CA GLU A 383 -2.32 -2.51 -37.23
C GLU A 383 -2.43 -2.48 -35.69
N SER A 384 -3.24 -1.55 -35.16
CA SER A 384 -3.42 -1.39 -33.70
C SER A 384 -4.13 -2.59 -33.08
N VAL A 385 -5.14 -3.15 -33.74
CA VAL A 385 -5.77 -4.41 -33.30
C VAL A 385 -4.76 -5.55 -33.29
N LYS A 386 -3.88 -5.61 -34.29
CA LYS A 386 -2.81 -6.60 -34.36
C LYS A 386 -1.79 -6.40 -33.26
N ASP A 387 -1.43 -5.15 -32.95
CA ASP A 387 -0.56 -4.82 -31.82
C ASP A 387 -1.15 -5.31 -30.49
N VAL A 388 -2.44 -5.05 -30.23
CA VAL A 388 -3.13 -5.55 -29.04
C VAL A 388 -3.10 -7.09 -29.00
N ARG A 389 -3.31 -7.76 -30.15
CA ARG A 389 -3.22 -9.23 -30.24
C ARG A 389 -1.83 -9.74 -29.88
N ILE A 390 -0.78 -9.08 -30.35
CA ILE A 390 0.63 -9.42 -30.05
C ILE A 390 0.89 -9.32 -28.54
N LEU A 391 0.43 -8.24 -27.91
CA LEU A 391 0.54 -8.04 -26.45
C LEU A 391 -0.19 -9.15 -25.68
N LEU A 392 -1.40 -9.53 -26.08
CA LEU A 392 -2.17 -10.60 -25.46
C LEU A 392 -1.53 -11.99 -25.63
N ARG A 393 -0.66 -12.16 -26.62
CA ARG A 393 0.15 -13.38 -26.82
C ARG A 393 1.42 -13.40 -25.96
N GLY A 394 1.72 -12.31 -25.23
CA GLY A 394 2.89 -12.19 -24.36
C GLY A 394 4.13 -11.64 -25.06
N ASP A 395 4.01 -11.23 -26.31
CA ASP A 395 5.11 -10.60 -27.07
C ASP A 395 5.16 -9.07 -26.80
N LYS A 396 6.26 -8.46 -27.25
CA LYS A 396 6.49 -7.02 -27.12
C LYS A 396 6.26 -6.29 -28.43
N ILE A 397 5.88 -5.03 -28.33
CA ILE A 397 5.74 -4.12 -29.46
C ILE A 397 6.56 -2.84 -29.23
N PRO A 398 7.24 -2.29 -30.23
CA PRO A 398 7.94 -1.02 -30.09
C PRO A 398 6.93 0.12 -29.88
N LEU A 399 7.25 1.06 -29.00
CA LEU A 399 6.38 2.22 -28.75
C LEU A 399 6.21 3.02 -30.06
N VAL A 400 7.29 3.33 -30.76
CA VAL A 400 7.27 4.00 -32.06
C VAL A 400 7.54 2.96 -33.13
N LYS A 401 6.67 2.89 -34.16
CA LYS A 401 6.80 1.97 -35.28
C LYS A 401 7.89 2.40 -36.27
N SER A 402 8.40 1.42 -37.00
CA SER A 402 9.21 1.57 -38.18
C SER A 402 8.63 0.72 -39.30
N GLU A 403 9.07 0.90 -40.54
CA GLU A 403 8.63 0.05 -41.66
C GLU A 403 8.93 -1.45 -41.44
N GLU A 404 10.02 -1.74 -40.71
CA GLU A 404 10.41 -3.12 -40.38
C GLU A 404 9.51 -3.75 -39.32
N SER A 405 9.01 -2.93 -38.36
CA SER A 405 8.13 -3.35 -37.27
C SER A 405 6.65 -3.30 -37.63
N TRP A 406 6.31 -2.80 -38.83
CA TRP A 406 4.93 -2.76 -39.32
C TRP A 406 4.48 -4.17 -39.74
N ASN A 407 3.40 -4.66 -39.17
CA ASN A 407 2.97 -6.05 -39.28
C ASN A 407 1.78 -6.29 -40.22
N THR A 408 1.08 -5.22 -40.65
CA THR A 408 -0.07 -5.32 -41.53
C THR A 408 0.25 -4.72 -42.91
N PRO A 409 0.72 -5.53 -43.90
CA PRO A 409 0.90 -5.04 -45.27
C PRO A 409 -0.41 -4.55 -45.86
N PHE A 410 -0.37 -3.52 -46.70
CA PHE A 410 -1.56 -2.96 -47.34
C PHE A 410 -2.42 -4.03 -48.05
N SER A 411 -1.79 -4.99 -48.72
CA SER A 411 -2.45 -6.10 -49.39
C SER A 411 -3.30 -6.98 -48.47
N GLN A 412 -3.03 -6.96 -47.16
CA GLN A 412 -3.75 -7.75 -46.14
C GLN A 412 -4.79 -6.92 -45.39
N LEU A 413 -4.95 -5.63 -45.69
CA LEU A 413 -5.85 -4.74 -44.95
C LEU A 413 -7.29 -5.26 -44.88
N LEU A 414 -7.83 -5.77 -45.99
CA LEU A 414 -9.20 -6.31 -46.07
C LEU A 414 -9.36 -7.64 -45.35
N THR A 415 -8.26 -8.38 -45.14
CA THR A 415 -8.23 -9.72 -44.53
C THR A 415 -7.42 -9.76 -43.25
N TYR A 416 -7.15 -8.61 -42.63
CA TYR A 416 -6.24 -8.51 -41.49
C TYR A 416 -6.60 -9.45 -40.34
N ARG A 417 -7.91 -9.71 -40.10
CA ARG A 417 -8.37 -10.62 -39.06
C ARG A 417 -7.86 -12.06 -39.24
N SER A 418 -7.79 -12.56 -40.46
CA SER A 418 -7.26 -13.89 -40.74
C SER A 418 -5.72 -13.97 -40.57
N HIS A 419 -5.07 -12.82 -40.45
CA HIS A 419 -3.61 -12.70 -40.30
C HIS A 419 -3.18 -12.12 -38.96
N LEU A 420 -4.08 -12.07 -37.95
CA LEU A 420 -3.77 -11.51 -36.62
C LEU A 420 -2.62 -12.27 -35.92
N ASP A 421 -2.55 -13.59 -36.05
CA ASP A 421 -1.50 -14.42 -35.46
C ASP A 421 -0.23 -14.53 -36.37
N SER A 422 -0.24 -13.85 -37.51
CA SER A 422 0.93 -13.80 -38.43
C SER A 422 1.65 -12.46 -38.25
N TYR A 423 2.64 -12.41 -37.37
CA TYR A 423 3.40 -11.21 -37.05
C TYR A 423 4.88 -11.53 -36.80
N ARG A 424 5.69 -10.49 -36.82
CA ARG A 424 7.09 -10.54 -36.41
C ARG A 424 7.18 -10.16 -34.95
N SER A 425 7.73 -11.03 -34.09
CA SER A 425 7.98 -10.69 -32.70
C SER A 425 9.16 -9.72 -32.62
N SER A 426 9.07 -8.75 -31.74
CA SER A 426 10.16 -7.82 -31.43
C SER A 426 10.80 -8.20 -30.09
N ALA A 427 12.12 -8.21 -30.02
CA ALA A 427 12.83 -8.36 -28.75
C ALA A 427 12.75 -7.06 -27.94
N ASP A 428 12.69 -5.91 -28.63
CA ASP A 428 12.63 -4.59 -28.03
C ASP A 428 11.21 -4.04 -28.06
N GLY A 429 10.83 -3.30 -27.02
CA GLY A 429 9.52 -2.67 -26.92
C GLY A 429 8.83 -2.92 -25.59
N MET A 430 7.58 -2.50 -25.52
CA MET A 430 6.74 -2.63 -24.34
C MET A 430 5.92 -3.92 -24.38
N SER A 431 5.90 -4.64 -23.28
CA SER A 431 5.02 -5.78 -23.01
C SER A 431 3.63 -5.31 -22.59
N TYR A 432 2.68 -6.25 -22.47
CA TYR A 432 1.36 -5.95 -21.88
C TYR A 432 1.47 -5.39 -20.46
N GLN A 433 2.35 -5.95 -19.63
CA GLN A 433 2.63 -5.47 -18.26
C GLN A 433 3.16 -4.03 -18.25
N ASP A 434 4.04 -3.68 -19.20
CA ASP A 434 4.56 -2.31 -19.30
C ASP A 434 3.45 -1.31 -19.65
N TYR A 435 2.49 -1.71 -20.51
CA TYR A 435 1.29 -0.89 -20.79
C TYR A 435 0.40 -0.74 -19.57
N LEU A 436 0.17 -1.81 -18.80
CA LEU A 436 -0.60 -1.73 -17.55
C LEU A 436 0.06 -0.77 -16.57
N GLY A 437 1.38 -0.86 -16.39
CA GLY A 437 2.14 0.03 -15.53
C GLY A 437 2.03 1.49 -15.95
N ALA A 438 2.18 1.77 -17.24
CA ALA A 438 2.04 3.12 -17.76
C ALA A 438 0.61 3.67 -17.62
N LEU A 439 -0.42 2.82 -17.78
CA LEU A 439 -1.82 3.21 -17.52
C LEU A 439 -2.07 3.50 -16.03
N LEU A 440 -1.43 2.76 -15.09
CA LEU A 440 -1.50 3.08 -13.65
C LEU A 440 -0.96 4.49 -13.36
N VAL A 441 0.15 4.87 -14.00
CA VAL A 441 0.70 6.24 -13.90
C VAL A 441 -0.32 7.26 -14.39
N CYS A 442 -0.93 7.05 -15.57
CA CYS A 442 -1.92 7.96 -16.15
C CYS A 442 -3.19 8.08 -15.29
N HIS A 443 -3.65 7.00 -14.66
CA HIS A 443 -4.86 7.00 -13.82
C HIS A 443 -4.63 7.58 -12.43
N GLY A 444 -3.38 7.58 -11.94
CA GLY A 444 -2.96 8.20 -10.70
C GLY A 444 -3.12 7.34 -9.44
N ALA A 445 -2.30 7.66 -8.43
CA ALA A 445 -2.14 6.86 -7.21
C ALA A 445 -3.43 6.71 -6.39
N LYS A 446 -4.26 7.75 -6.33
CA LYS A 446 -5.52 7.70 -5.56
C LYS A 446 -6.49 6.63 -6.06
N LYS A 447 -6.61 6.49 -7.38
CA LYS A 447 -7.46 5.44 -7.98
C LYS A 447 -6.82 4.08 -7.80
N ALA A 448 -5.50 4.00 -7.96
CA ALA A 448 -4.75 2.77 -7.81
C ALA A 448 -4.85 2.18 -6.40
N ILE A 449 -4.65 2.99 -5.34
CA ILE A 449 -4.74 2.50 -3.95
C ILE A 449 -6.16 2.08 -3.58
N ALA A 450 -7.19 2.81 -4.05
CA ALA A 450 -8.58 2.43 -3.80
C ALA A 450 -8.94 1.07 -4.44
N GLY A 451 -8.52 0.84 -5.69
CA GLY A 451 -8.70 -0.45 -6.35
C GLY A 451 -7.88 -1.57 -5.71
N LEU A 452 -6.65 -1.28 -5.27
CA LEU A 452 -5.80 -2.23 -4.56
C LEU A 452 -6.42 -2.68 -3.24
N MET A 453 -7.01 -1.76 -2.46
CA MET A 453 -7.73 -2.11 -1.22
C MET A 453 -8.89 -3.08 -1.48
N ASP A 454 -9.63 -2.88 -2.56
CA ASP A 454 -10.73 -3.79 -2.95
C ASP A 454 -10.20 -5.19 -3.28
N VAL A 455 -9.10 -5.27 -4.03
CA VAL A 455 -8.45 -6.53 -4.41
C VAL A 455 -7.94 -7.25 -3.17
N MET A 456 -7.11 -6.60 -2.35
CA MET A 456 -6.53 -7.19 -1.14
C MET A 456 -7.60 -7.79 -0.21
N GLU A 457 -8.66 -7.04 0.05
CA GLU A 457 -9.73 -7.53 0.92
C GLU A 457 -10.45 -8.74 0.30
N SER A 458 -10.67 -8.70 -1.01
CA SER A 458 -11.39 -9.78 -1.71
C SER A 458 -10.57 -11.06 -1.78
N ASP A 459 -9.26 -10.96 -1.98
CA ASP A 459 -8.35 -12.10 -2.07
C ASP A 459 -8.17 -12.78 -0.72
N ILE A 460 -7.96 -11.99 0.34
CA ILE A 460 -7.85 -12.53 1.69
C ILE A 460 -9.16 -13.25 2.08
N ARG A 461 -10.31 -12.74 1.66
CA ARG A 461 -11.62 -13.41 1.88
C ARG A 461 -11.74 -14.78 1.19
N GLN A 462 -10.94 -15.07 0.15
CA GLN A 462 -10.89 -16.39 -0.47
C GLN A 462 -10.13 -17.41 0.39
N THR A 463 -9.32 -16.96 1.33
CA THR A 463 -8.53 -17.85 2.17
C THR A 463 -9.37 -18.47 3.31
N PRO A 464 -9.05 -19.71 3.74
CA PRO A 464 -9.80 -20.38 4.79
C PRO A 464 -9.80 -19.59 6.10
N GLY A 465 -10.98 -19.36 6.68
CA GLY A 465 -11.13 -18.64 7.96
C GLY A 465 -11.31 -17.14 7.83
N ASN A 466 -11.07 -16.54 6.67
CA ASN A 466 -11.07 -15.09 6.46
C ASN A 466 -12.28 -14.57 5.67
N SER A 467 -13.35 -15.34 5.53
CA SER A 467 -14.54 -14.96 4.72
C SER A 467 -15.18 -13.62 5.11
N ASN A 468 -14.96 -13.17 6.35
CA ASN A 468 -15.47 -11.89 6.87
C ASN A 468 -14.36 -10.85 7.08
N PHE A 469 -13.20 -11.08 6.51
CA PHE A 469 -12.07 -10.17 6.64
C PHE A 469 -12.41 -8.75 6.16
N ARG A 470 -11.92 -7.75 6.88
CA ARG A 470 -12.09 -6.34 6.57
C ARG A 470 -10.77 -5.59 6.69
N LEU A 471 -10.39 -4.91 5.63
CA LEU A 471 -9.15 -4.15 5.57
C LEU A 471 -9.15 -2.97 6.55
N ASP A 472 -10.31 -2.37 6.80
CA ASP A 472 -10.52 -1.31 7.78
C ASP A 472 -10.57 -1.80 9.24
N GLY A 473 -10.25 -3.06 9.49
CA GLY A 473 -9.97 -3.66 10.79
C GLY A 473 -8.48 -3.87 11.06
N LEU A 474 -7.63 -3.62 10.07
CA LEU A 474 -6.19 -3.78 10.21
C LEU A 474 -5.54 -2.54 10.82
N ILE A 475 -4.72 -2.74 11.86
CA ILE A 475 -3.90 -1.68 12.45
C ILE A 475 -2.42 -1.97 12.25
N ASP A 476 -1.63 -0.92 12.00
CA ASP A 476 -0.18 -1.01 11.84
C ASP A 476 0.58 -0.64 13.11
N GLY A 477 -0.11 -0.04 14.06
CA GLY A 477 0.45 0.39 15.32
C GLY A 477 -0.61 0.88 16.30
N MET A 478 -0.19 1.03 17.54
CA MET A 478 -1.07 1.46 18.62
C MET A 478 -0.35 2.25 19.67
N GLN A 479 -1.08 3.14 20.34
CA GLN A 479 -0.68 3.75 21.59
C GLN A 479 -1.59 3.25 22.70
N ALA A 480 -1.04 2.48 23.62
CA ALA A 480 -1.79 1.90 24.73
C ALA A 480 -1.47 2.59 26.05
N CYS A 481 -2.48 2.81 26.88
CA CYS A 481 -2.39 3.18 28.27
C CYS A 481 -2.67 1.94 29.12
N ILE A 482 -1.68 1.53 29.91
CA ILE A 482 -1.75 0.34 30.76
C ILE A 482 -1.75 0.79 32.21
N ARG A 483 -2.77 0.39 32.97
CA ARG A 483 -2.90 0.69 34.40
C ARG A 483 -2.64 -0.59 35.20
N VAL A 484 -1.65 -0.50 36.12
CA VAL A 484 -1.23 -1.61 36.98
C VAL A 484 -1.34 -1.18 38.45
N VAL A 485 -1.93 -2.03 39.27
CA VAL A 485 -2.05 -1.82 40.71
C VAL A 485 -1.05 -2.68 41.46
N SER A 486 -0.36 -2.07 42.44
CA SER A 486 0.48 -2.75 43.40
C SER A 486 -0.20 -2.80 44.76
N GLY A 487 -0.26 -3.96 45.38
CA GLY A 487 -0.74 -4.14 46.74
C GLY A 487 0.04 -3.35 47.80
N TYR A 488 1.20 -2.75 47.45
CA TYR A 488 2.09 -2.07 48.40
C TYR A 488 2.26 -0.56 48.14
N THR A 489 2.16 -0.11 46.89
CA THR A 489 2.56 1.26 46.49
C THR A 489 1.50 2.04 45.72
N GLY A 490 0.36 1.43 45.41
CA GLY A 490 -0.75 2.06 44.68
C GLY A 490 -0.75 1.78 43.18
N SER A 491 -1.39 2.61 42.38
CA SER A 491 -1.54 2.43 40.94
C SER A 491 -0.42 3.12 40.15
N TYR A 492 -0.07 2.52 39.05
CA TYR A 492 0.88 3.01 38.03
C TYR A 492 0.17 3.05 36.69
N GLU A 493 0.41 4.14 35.96
CA GLU A 493 -0.10 4.32 34.62
C GLU A 493 1.08 4.49 33.66
N ILE A 494 1.09 3.73 32.58
CA ILE A 494 2.16 3.73 31.57
C ILE A 494 1.52 3.84 30.21
N THR A 495 1.96 4.83 29.45
CA THR A 495 1.58 4.99 28.04
C THR A 495 2.76 4.63 27.17
N ARG A 496 2.55 3.77 26.15
CA ARG A 496 3.55 3.34 25.19
C ARG A 496 2.96 3.36 23.78
N ARG A 497 3.80 3.70 22.82
CA ARG A 497 3.48 3.63 21.39
C ARG A 497 4.36 2.57 20.74
N TYR A 498 3.72 1.68 20.00
CA TYR A 498 4.35 0.61 19.22
C TYR A 498 3.73 0.56 17.83
N GLU A 499 4.57 0.41 16.82
CA GLU A 499 4.16 0.35 15.42
C GLU A 499 5.15 -0.51 14.62
N TYR A 500 4.72 -1.06 13.49
CA TYR A 500 5.60 -1.70 12.53
C TYR A 500 6.38 -0.61 11.77
N GLU A 501 7.70 -0.83 11.62
CA GLU A 501 8.62 0.03 10.87
C GLU A 501 8.77 -0.43 9.41
#